data_98c180e809e7a16edbec7fdb721d1fa5
#
_entry.id   98c180e809e7a16edbec7fdb721d1fa5
#
_cell.length_a   1.000
_cell.length_b   1.000
_cell.length_c   1.000
_cell.angle_alpha   90.00
_cell.angle_beta   90.00
_cell.angle_gamma   90.00
#
_symmetry.space_group_name_H-M   'P 1'
#
loop_
_entity.id
_entity.type
_entity.pdbx_description
1 polymer ?
#
loop_
_entity_poly.entity_id
_entity_poly.type
_entity_poly.pdbx_seq_one_letter_code
_entity_poly.pdbx_strand_id
1 'polypeptide(L)'
;MKKFPLIILGILGLLAFTLRHKDDIFTDPEYIAQLRTMYSSGDPTKWEAPTLDSTLVAGFQDIGSLPPMPFPADNPFSEDKKTLGKLLFFDPRLSRSAQISCASCHDSQLGWGDGRSVSFGHNRRAGVRNAMTILNTGYYTSFFWDGRAATLEAQALGPMTDPVEMHSTQDLSVKRIRKIKGYKPYFVKAFGDDKITIERITQAIATYERTIVSGKSKFDRFISEDKKRFTDEEVVGLHLFRTKARCINCHNTPLFSDNQFHNVGLSYYGRMYEDLGKYKHSKKKEDVGSFRTPSLREVARTAPYMHNGFMPDLEGIVEMYNIGMPHPEPRENQKKDTLFPTTDRLLQPLNLSRKEKEALVAFLKTLSSPAYHERMPELPQ
;
A
#
# COMPACT_ATOMS: atom_id res chain seq x y z
N MET A 1 46.58 -45.95 22.19
CA MET A 1 45.32 -46.57 21.69
C MET A 1 44.22 -45.53 21.57
N LYS A 2 44.07 -45.06 20.36
CA LYS A 2 42.87 -44.84 19.56
C LYS A 2 41.66 -44.18 20.27
N LYS A 3 41.52 -42.85 20.06
CA LYS A 3 40.26 -42.15 20.11
C LYS A 3 40.04 -41.44 18.77
N PHE A 4 39.20 -41.98 17.95
CA PHE A 4 38.39 -41.43 16.86
C PHE A 4 37.20 -42.37 16.75
N PRO A 5 35.96 -41.95 16.80
CA PRO A 5 35.27 -41.14 15.79
C PRO A 5 34.08 -40.29 16.37
N LEU A 6 34.21 -39.03 16.48
CA LEU A 6 33.03 -38.15 16.79
C LEU A 6 32.82 -36.99 15.79
N ILE A 7 33.72 -36.85 14.82
CA ILE A 7 33.65 -35.69 13.90
C ILE A 7 32.83 -36.00 12.63
N ILE A 8 32.61 -37.26 12.28
CA ILE A 8 31.93 -37.65 11.02
C ILE A 8 30.40 -37.52 11.10
N LEU A 9 29.79 -37.66 12.29
CA LEU A 9 28.34 -37.53 12.45
C LEU A 9 27.83 -36.07 12.33
N GLY A 10 28.65 -35.09 12.73
CA GLY A 10 28.27 -33.67 12.64
C GLY A 10 28.28 -33.13 11.22
N ILE A 11 29.19 -33.61 10.36
CA ILE A 11 29.31 -33.20 8.96
C ILE A 11 28.21 -33.81 8.07
N LEU A 12 27.80 -35.04 8.37
CA LEU A 12 26.68 -35.71 7.69
C LEU A 12 25.33 -35.07 8.02
N GLY A 13 25.16 -34.56 9.24
CA GLY A 13 23.95 -33.80 9.63
C GLY A 13 23.84 -32.46 8.95
N LEU A 14 24.94 -31.71 8.79
CA LEU A 14 24.98 -30.44 8.07
C LEU A 14 24.81 -30.61 6.53
N LEU A 15 25.40 -31.66 5.95
CA LEU A 15 25.22 -31.98 4.52
C LEU A 15 23.81 -32.47 4.20
N ALA A 16 23.13 -33.19 5.11
CA ALA A 16 21.74 -33.57 4.94
C ALA A 16 20.78 -32.36 4.99
N PHE A 17 21.13 -31.32 5.78
CA PHE A 17 20.35 -30.09 5.86
C PHE A 17 20.44 -29.24 4.57
N THR A 18 21.58 -29.22 3.90
CA THR A 18 21.78 -28.45 2.66
C THR A 18 21.24 -29.14 1.40
N LEU A 19 20.97 -30.43 1.42
CA LEU A 19 20.43 -31.20 0.28
C LEU A 19 18.90 -31.31 0.28
N ARG A 20 18.22 -30.99 1.38
CA ARG A 20 16.74 -31.07 1.51
C ARG A 20 15.95 -30.00 0.78
N HIS A 21 16.58 -29.02 0.16
CA HIS A 21 15.93 -27.87 -0.44
C HIS A 21 15.37 -28.10 -1.87
N LYS A 22 15.20 -29.34 -2.33
CA LYS A 22 14.61 -29.68 -3.65
C LYS A 22 13.22 -30.31 -3.57
N ASP A 23 12.77 -30.68 -2.38
CA ASP A 23 11.45 -31.30 -2.23
C ASP A 23 10.37 -30.24 -2.00
N ASP A 24 9.17 -30.54 -2.48
CA ASP A 24 7.99 -29.68 -2.35
C ASP A 24 7.77 -29.33 -0.86
N ILE A 25 7.92 -28.06 -0.48
CA ILE A 25 7.77 -27.55 0.90
C ILE A 25 6.49 -28.05 1.56
N PHE A 26 5.43 -28.32 0.80
CA PHE A 26 4.15 -28.83 1.30
C PHE A 26 4.23 -30.30 1.76
N THR A 27 5.29 -31.02 1.45
CA THR A 27 5.48 -32.41 1.83
C THR A 27 6.38 -32.59 3.06
N ASP A 28 6.85 -31.46 3.67
CA ASP A 28 7.69 -31.46 4.87
C ASP A 28 6.99 -30.75 6.06
N PRO A 29 6.09 -31.45 6.80
CA PRO A 29 5.41 -30.88 7.95
C PRO A 29 6.34 -30.42 9.07
N GLU A 30 7.50 -31.06 9.22
CA GLU A 30 8.49 -30.70 10.24
C GLU A 30 9.12 -29.35 9.92
N TYR A 31 9.48 -29.11 8.65
CA TYR A 31 10.00 -27.82 8.22
C TYR A 31 8.93 -26.71 8.35
N ILE A 32 7.68 -26.98 7.99
CA ILE A 32 6.58 -26.02 8.21
C ILE A 32 6.43 -25.68 9.70
N ALA A 33 6.54 -26.66 10.61
CA ALA A 33 6.48 -26.41 12.05
C ALA A 33 7.67 -25.56 12.56
N GLN A 34 8.87 -25.74 11.98
CA GLN A 34 10.03 -24.89 12.25
C GLN A 34 9.80 -23.46 11.78
N LEU A 35 9.35 -23.26 10.53
CA LEU A 35 9.00 -21.95 9.99
C LEU A 35 7.95 -21.24 10.86
N ARG A 36 6.91 -21.96 11.26
CA ARG A 36 5.88 -21.48 12.17
C ARG A 36 6.48 -20.96 13.48
N THR A 37 7.40 -21.71 14.07
CA THR A 37 8.07 -21.33 15.31
C THR A 37 8.94 -20.08 15.13
N MET A 38 9.71 -20.01 14.04
CA MET A 38 10.56 -18.87 13.73
C MET A 38 9.72 -17.60 13.49
N TYR A 39 8.75 -17.65 12.59
CA TYR A 39 7.96 -16.47 12.21
C TYR A 39 7.03 -15.98 13.33
N SER A 40 6.46 -16.86 14.14
CA SER A 40 5.62 -16.47 15.27
C SER A 40 6.39 -15.86 16.44
N SER A 41 7.73 -15.85 16.41
CA SER A 41 8.56 -15.21 17.43
C SER A 41 8.41 -13.68 17.46
N GLY A 42 7.93 -13.08 16.36
CA GLY A 42 7.86 -11.63 16.20
C GLY A 42 9.20 -10.92 16.10
N ASP A 43 10.30 -11.68 16.13
CA ASP A 43 11.66 -11.18 16.05
C ASP A 43 12.27 -11.52 14.67
N PRO A 44 12.35 -10.55 13.73
CA PRO A 44 12.87 -10.80 12.40
C PRO A 44 14.29 -11.35 12.34
N THR A 45 15.10 -11.18 13.40
CA THR A 45 16.46 -11.72 13.47
C THR A 45 16.48 -13.24 13.62
N LYS A 46 15.36 -13.85 14.04
CA LYS A 46 15.15 -15.30 14.19
C LYS A 46 14.44 -15.91 12.98
N TRP A 47 14.00 -15.10 12.06
CA TRP A 47 13.26 -15.55 10.87
C TRP A 47 14.23 -16.13 9.83
N GLU A 48 13.70 -16.98 8.95
CA GLU A 48 14.45 -17.40 7.77
C GLU A 48 14.89 -16.17 6.98
N ALA A 49 16.16 -16.16 6.53
CA ALA A 49 16.72 -15.01 5.81
C ALA A 49 15.92 -14.72 4.52
N PRO A 50 15.57 -13.45 4.22
CA PRO A 50 14.87 -13.13 3.01
C PRO A 50 15.80 -13.21 1.78
N THR A 51 15.23 -13.55 0.61
CA THR A 51 15.95 -13.48 -0.66
C THR A 51 15.92 -12.06 -1.19
N LEU A 52 16.96 -11.28 -0.91
CA LEU A 52 17.08 -9.89 -1.32
C LEU A 52 17.95 -9.74 -2.58
N ASP A 53 17.59 -8.80 -3.42
CA ASP A 53 18.50 -8.26 -4.43
C ASP A 53 19.68 -7.55 -3.73
N SER A 54 20.89 -7.72 -4.25
CA SER A 54 22.10 -7.19 -3.63
C SER A 54 22.10 -5.68 -3.44
N THR A 55 21.36 -4.94 -4.27
CA THR A 55 21.24 -3.47 -4.17
C THR A 55 20.30 -3.00 -3.07
N LEU A 56 19.47 -3.90 -2.53
CA LEU A 56 18.46 -3.58 -1.51
C LEU A 56 18.89 -3.97 -0.10
N VAL A 57 20.00 -4.69 0.06
CA VAL A 57 20.50 -5.15 1.37
C VAL A 57 20.77 -3.98 2.31
N ALA A 58 21.38 -2.90 1.78
CA ALA A 58 21.62 -1.69 2.54
C ALA A 58 20.32 -0.92 2.74
N GLY A 59 19.89 -0.76 3.99
CA GLY A 59 18.64 -0.06 4.33
C GLY A 59 17.39 -0.93 4.33
N PHE A 60 17.50 -2.24 4.09
CA PHE A 60 16.40 -3.16 4.23
C PHE A 60 15.81 -3.14 5.64
N GLN A 61 14.49 -3.05 5.72
CA GLN A 61 13.72 -3.22 6.94
C GLN A 61 12.67 -4.32 6.70
N ASP A 62 12.65 -5.32 7.58
CA ASP A 62 11.72 -6.44 7.46
C ASP A 62 10.27 -6.02 7.77
N ILE A 63 9.33 -6.84 7.32
CA ILE A 63 7.90 -6.71 7.65
C ILE A 63 7.67 -6.94 9.15
N GLY A 64 6.62 -6.34 9.68
CA GLY A 64 6.31 -6.46 11.12
C GLY A 64 5.02 -5.72 11.48
N SER A 65 4.80 -5.52 12.77
CA SER A 65 3.68 -4.71 13.27
C SER A 65 3.89 -3.22 12.96
N LEU A 66 2.80 -2.50 12.66
CA LEU A 66 2.87 -1.05 12.45
C LEU A 66 3.35 -0.35 13.74
N PRO A 67 4.29 0.60 13.63
CA PRO A 67 4.66 1.47 14.73
C PRO A 67 3.53 2.47 15.07
N PRO A 68 3.63 3.23 16.16
CA PRO A 68 2.73 4.35 16.40
C PRO A 68 2.69 5.31 15.21
N MET A 69 1.50 5.85 14.90
CA MET A 69 1.33 6.79 13.79
C MET A 69 2.16 8.06 13.99
N PRO A 70 3.02 8.44 13.03
CA PRO A 70 3.75 9.69 13.10
C PRO A 70 2.85 10.87 12.74
N PHE A 71 2.93 11.94 13.56
CA PHE A 71 2.33 13.23 13.23
C PHE A 71 3.44 14.25 13.01
N PRO A 72 3.40 15.06 11.93
CA PRO A 72 4.43 16.04 11.68
C PRO A 72 4.37 17.20 12.68
N ALA A 73 5.53 17.82 12.94
CA ALA A 73 5.65 18.89 13.95
C ALA A 73 4.82 20.14 13.60
N ASP A 74 4.64 20.43 12.31
CA ASP A 74 3.84 21.54 11.79
C ASP A 74 2.34 21.24 11.75
N ASN A 75 1.94 19.98 11.95
CA ASN A 75 0.54 19.58 12.14
C ASN A 75 0.42 18.48 13.21
N PRO A 76 0.70 18.80 14.50
CA PRO A 76 0.62 17.84 15.59
C PRO A 76 -0.84 17.38 15.82
N PHE A 77 -0.97 16.16 16.32
CA PHE A 77 -2.28 15.57 16.62
C PHE A 77 -3.04 16.37 17.71
N SER A 78 -4.35 16.54 17.51
CA SER A 78 -5.31 16.80 18.58
C SER A 78 -6.66 16.17 18.23
N GLU A 79 -7.43 15.75 19.25
CA GLU A 79 -8.77 15.19 19.05
C GLU A 79 -9.72 16.21 18.41
N ASP A 80 -9.56 17.50 18.71
CA ASP A 80 -10.36 18.56 18.11
C ASP A 80 -10.07 18.72 16.61
N LYS A 81 -8.80 18.65 16.18
CA LYS A 81 -8.45 18.64 14.75
C LYS A 81 -8.94 17.39 14.05
N LYS A 82 -8.81 16.22 14.65
CA LYS A 82 -9.36 14.97 14.14
C LYS A 82 -10.87 15.07 13.94
N THR A 83 -11.60 15.59 14.92
CA THR A 83 -13.05 15.78 14.85
C THR A 83 -13.43 16.73 13.73
N LEU A 84 -12.78 17.89 13.64
CA LEU A 84 -12.98 18.83 12.55
C LEU A 84 -12.64 18.21 11.18
N GLY A 85 -11.52 17.47 11.11
CA GLY A 85 -11.08 16.78 9.90
C GLY A 85 -12.09 15.74 9.41
N LYS A 86 -12.67 14.95 10.33
CA LYS A 86 -13.74 14.03 10.01
C LYS A 86 -14.95 14.74 9.41
N LEU A 87 -15.43 15.83 10.03
CA LEU A 87 -16.54 16.62 9.50
C LEU A 87 -16.26 17.11 8.08
N LEU A 88 -15.06 17.67 7.85
CA LEU A 88 -14.66 18.20 6.54
C LEU A 88 -14.48 17.08 5.49
N PHE A 89 -13.95 15.92 5.86
CA PHE A 89 -13.77 14.77 4.98
C PHE A 89 -15.12 14.24 4.42
N PHE A 90 -16.17 14.29 5.24
CA PHE A 90 -17.51 13.88 4.84
C PHE A 90 -18.36 15.01 4.25
N ASP A 91 -17.85 16.26 4.21
CA ASP A 91 -18.67 17.41 3.77
C ASP A 91 -18.62 17.65 2.27
N PRO A 92 -19.71 17.38 1.54
CA PRO A 92 -19.75 17.57 0.10
C PRO A 92 -19.70 19.07 -0.30
N ARG A 93 -19.96 20.01 0.63
CA ARG A 93 -19.93 21.46 0.36
C ARG A 93 -18.54 21.99 0.04
N LEU A 94 -17.48 21.18 0.23
CA LEU A 94 -16.13 21.47 -0.25
C LEU A 94 -16.02 21.38 -1.78
N SER A 95 -16.88 20.60 -2.47
CA SER A 95 -16.87 20.48 -3.93
C SER A 95 -17.71 21.55 -4.62
N ARG A 96 -17.44 21.82 -5.91
CA ARG A 96 -18.19 22.79 -6.71
C ARG A 96 -19.69 22.53 -6.73
N SER A 97 -20.09 21.29 -6.89
CA SER A 97 -21.50 20.87 -6.94
C SER A 97 -22.16 20.77 -5.56
N ALA A 98 -21.39 20.78 -4.48
CA ALA A 98 -21.83 20.44 -3.13
C ALA A 98 -22.43 19.01 -3.02
N GLN A 99 -21.96 18.08 -3.86
CA GLN A 99 -22.46 16.70 -3.93
C GLN A 99 -21.35 15.64 -3.73
N ILE A 100 -20.09 16.05 -3.77
CA ILE A 100 -18.93 15.13 -3.72
C ILE A 100 -18.07 15.52 -2.53
N SER A 101 -17.80 14.56 -1.66
CA SER A 101 -16.85 14.65 -0.55
C SER A 101 -15.70 13.66 -0.74
N CYS A 102 -14.68 13.70 0.12
CA CYS A 102 -13.62 12.68 0.10
C CYS A 102 -14.21 11.27 0.30
N ALA A 103 -15.21 11.13 1.18
CA ALA A 103 -15.92 9.88 1.43
C ALA A 103 -16.67 9.33 0.20
N SER A 104 -16.88 10.13 -0.87
CA SER A 104 -17.51 9.65 -2.09
C SER A 104 -16.63 8.66 -2.88
N CYS A 105 -15.29 8.75 -2.72
CA CYS A 105 -14.30 7.86 -3.34
C CYS A 105 -13.52 7.04 -2.32
N HIS A 106 -13.66 7.36 -1.02
CA HIS A 106 -12.98 6.67 0.08
C HIS A 106 -13.98 6.16 1.10
N ASP A 107 -14.73 5.11 0.71
CA ASP A 107 -15.76 4.49 1.55
C ASP A 107 -15.12 3.47 2.51
N SER A 108 -15.35 3.64 3.81
CA SER A 108 -14.85 2.72 4.84
C SER A 108 -15.34 1.28 4.68
N GLN A 109 -16.50 1.07 4.06
CA GLN A 109 -17.05 -0.26 3.79
C GLN A 109 -16.32 -0.96 2.63
N LEU A 110 -15.68 -0.19 1.75
CA LEU A 110 -14.94 -0.67 0.59
C LEU A 110 -13.41 -0.59 0.80
N GLY A 111 -12.95 -0.75 2.05
CA GLY A 111 -11.53 -0.67 2.38
C GLY A 111 -10.95 0.74 2.20
N TRP A 112 -11.77 1.78 2.32
CA TRP A 112 -11.39 3.18 2.10
C TRP A 112 -10.92 3.49 0.67
N GLY A 113 -11.39 2.73 -0.30
CA GLY A 113 -11.42 3.03 -1.72
C GLY A 113 -12.87 3.14 -2.19
N ASP A 114 -13.15 2.96 -3.49
CA ASP A 114 -14.52 2.97 -4.03
C ASP A 114 -14.91 1.66 -4.74
N GLY A 115 -14.02 0.66 -4.76
CA GLY A 115 -14.26 -0.65 -5.37
C GLY A 115 -14.38 -0.62 -6.90
N ARG A 116 -13.95 0.46 -7.56
CA ARG A 116 -14.05 0.65 -9.01
C ARG A 116 -12.67 0.74 -9.64
N SER A 117 -12.60 0.44 -10.94
CA SER A 117 -11.34 0.65 -11.68
C SER A 117 -10.91 2.11 -11.63
N VAL A 118 -11.85 3.03 -11.83
CA VAL A 118 -11.66 4.48 -11.70
C VAL A 118 -12.88 5.12 -11.06
N SER A 119 -12.66 6.16 -10.28
CA SER A 119 -13.72 6.93 -9.63
C SER A 119 -14.45 7.85 -10.61
N PHE A 120 -15.68 8.24 -10.25
CA PHE A 120 -16.46 9.24 -10.97
C PHE A 120 -16.64 10.48 -10.08
N GLY A 121 -16.19 11.62 -10.57
CA GLY A 121 -16.29 12.88 -9.87
C GLY A 121 -17.31 13.85 -10.49
N HIS A 122 -16.94 15.14 -10.56
CA HIS A 122 -17.81 16.22 -11.01
C HIS A 122 -18.40 15.97 -12.40
N ASN A 123 -19.73 16.15 -12.53
CA ASN A 123 -20.50 15.85 -13.75
C ASN A 123 -20.33 14.40 -14.25
N ARG A 124 -20.11 13.45 -13.33
CA ARG A 124 -19.88 12.01 -13.63
C ARG A 124 -18.67 11.76 -14.54
N ARG A 125 -17.70 12.65 -14.54
CA ARG A 125 -16.46 12.46 -15.30
C ARG A 125 -15.64 11.36 -14.65
N ALA A 126 -15.16 10.41 -15.45
CA ALA A 126 -14.29 9.34 -14.99
C ALA A 126 -12.87 9.86 -14.75
N GLY A 127 -12.27 9.47 -13.63
CA GLY A 127 -10.85 9.62 -13.40
C GLY A 127 -10.03 8.72 -14.33
N VAL A 128 -8.72 8.80 -14.24
CA VAL A 128 -7.79 8.00 -15.07
C VAL A 128 -7.04 6.95 -14.25
N ARG A 129 -7.18 6.97 -12.94
CA ARG A 129 -6.51 6.06 -11.99
C ARG A 129 -7.48 5.54 -10.95
N ASN A 130 -7.16 4.39 -10.42
CA ASN A 130 -7.84 3.78 -9.30
C ASN A 130 -7.70 4.64 -8.03
N ALA A 131 -8.79 4.75 -7.25
CA ALA A 131 -8.77 5.39 -5.93
C ALA A 131 -8.03 4.49 -4.94
N MET A 132 -6.83 4.89 -4.53
CA MET A 132 -6.08 4.17 -3.51
C MET A 132 -6.83 4.20 -2.18
N THR A 133 -6.71 3.12 -1.41
CA THR A 133 -7.13 3.16 -0.01
C THR A 133 -6.41 4.27 0.74
N ILE A 134 -7.12 4.92 1.66
CA ILE A 134 -6.50 5.88 2.61
C ILE A 134 -6.13 5.24 3.95
N LEU A 135 -6.30 3.91 4.09
CA LEU A 135 -5.77 3.18 5.24
C LEU A 135 -4.26 3.32 5.32
N ASN A 136 -3.77 3.65 6.52
CA ASN A 136 -2.34 3.73 6.80
C ASN A 136 -1.59 4.84 6.04
N THR A 137 -2.28 5.79 5.43
CA THR A 137 -1.63 6.82 4.59
C THR A 137 -0.61 7.67 5.34
N GLY A 138 -0.76 7.86 6.65
CA GLY A 138 0.19 8.62 7.45
C GLY A 138 1.60 8.03 7.54
N TYR A 139 1.82 6.78 7.11
CA TYR A 139 3.15 6.15 7.04
C TYR A 139 3.84 6.36 5.68
N TYR A 140 3.16 6.90 4.68
CA TYR A 140 3.78 7.16 3.39
C TYR A 140 4.61 8.45 3.42
N THR A 141 5.65 8.47 2.59
CA THR A 141 6.57 9.62 2.42
C THR A 141 6.20 10.48 1.21
N SER A 142 5.30 10.00 0.35
CA SER A 142 4.74 10.73 -0.78
C SER A 142 3.37 10.19 -1.14
N PHE A 143 2.54 10.97 -1.80
CA PHE A 143 1.13 10.68 -1.99
C PHE A 143 0.74 10.69 -3.46
N PHE A 144 -0.43 10.07 -3.78
CA PHE A 144 -0.86 9.62 -5.09
C PHE A 144 0.01 8.49 -5.65
N TRP A 145 -0.46 7.87 -6.73
CA TRP A 145 0.28 6.84 -7.45
C TRP A 145 1.63 7.31 -7.99
N ASP A 146 1.75 8.58 -8.34
CA ASP A 146 2.92 9.19 -8.97
C ASP A 146 3.79 10.03 -8.02
N GLY A 147 3.42 10.11 -6.75
CA GLY A 147 4.20 10.81 -5.72
C GLY A 147 4.19 12.34 -5.84
N ARG A 148 3.24 12.93 -6.58
CA ARG A 148 3.20 14.38 -6.84
C ARG A 148 2.94 15.27 -5.61
N ALA A 149 2.46 14.70 -4.52
CA ALA A 149 2.29 15.43 -3.26
C ALA A 149 3.26 14.90 -2.20
N ALA A 150 3.94 15.81 -1.50
CA ALA A 150 4.94 15.47 -0.48
C ALA A 150 4.32 15.30 0.92
N THR A 151 3.12 15.82 1.16
CA THR A 151 2.41 15.73 2.45
C THR A 151 0.95 15.40 2.24
N LEU A 152 0.26 14.88 3.28
CA LEU A 152 -1.19 14.65 3.23
C LEU A 152 -1.97 15.96 3.07
N GLU A 153 -1.48 17.04 3.65
CA GLU A 153 -2.07 18.37 3.51
C GLU A 153 -2.06 18.84 2.06
N ALA A 154 -0.94 18.63 1.35
CA ALA A 154 -0.83 18.93 -0.07
C ALA A 154 -1.66 17.95 -0.93
N GLN A 155 -1.74 16.68 -0.51
CA GLN A 155 -2.56 15.67 -1.19
C GLN A 155 -4.04 16.04 -1.11
N ALA A 156 -4.57 16.43 0.06
CA ALA A 156 -5.97 16.77 0.25
C ALA A 156 -6.44 17.92 -0.67
N LEU A 157 -5.54 18.84 -1.01
CA LEU A 157 -5.84 19.94 -1.93
C LEU A 157 -6.04 19.47 -3.38
N GLY A 158 -5.33 18.41 -3.79
CA GLY A 158 -5.38 17.88 -5.16
C GLY A 158 -6.81 17.56 -5.61
N PRO A 159 -7.50 16.59 -5.00
CA PRO A 159 -8.88 16.22 -5.33
C PRO A 159 -9.86 17.38 -5.24
N MET A 160 -9.69 18.28 -4.27
CA MET A 160 -10.57 19.46 -4.11
C MET A 160 -10.53 20.35 -5.34
N THR A 161 -9.37 20.54 -5.96
CA THR A 161 -9.17 21.46 -7.09
C THR A 161 -9.20 20.78 -8.46
N ASP A 162 -9.08 19.46 -8.52
CA ASP A 162 -9.12 18.72 -9.79
C ASP A 162 -10.49 18.86 -10.45
N PRO A 163 -10.55 19.32 -11.73
CA PRO A 163 -11.81 19.53 -12.45
C PRO A 163 -12.59 18.25 -12.74
N VAL A 164 -11.95 17.08 -12.68
CA VAL A 164 -12.61 15.78 -12.85
C VAL A 164 -13.17 15.27 -11.51
N GLU A 165 -12.49 15.55 -10.38
CA GLU A 165 -12.87 15.07 -9.06
C GLU A 165 -13.87 16.01 -8.37
N MET A 166 -13.46 16.91 -7.48
CA MET A 166 -14.37 17.79 -6.73
C MET A 166 -14.61 19.14 -7.43
N HIS A 167 -13.76 19.52 -8.39
CA HIS A 167 -13.88 20.72 -9.24
C HIS A 167 -14.11 22.01 -8.46
N SER A 168 -13.53 22.18 -7.29
CA SER A 168 -13.63 23.41 -6.52
C SER A 168 -12.44 24.34 -6.79
N THR A 169 -12.40 25.45 -6.08
CA THR A 169 -11.21 26.29 -5.91
C THR A 169 -10.98 26.46 -4.41
N GLN A 170 -9.76 26.80 -4.04
CA GLN A 170 -9.42 27.05 -2.62
C GLN A 170 -10.36 28.10 -2.02
N ASP A 171 -10.53 29.23 -2.73
CA ASP A 171 -11.41 30.33 -2.29
C ASP A 171 -12.87 29.90 -2.16
N LEU A 172 -13.38 29.10 -3.11
CA LEU A 172 -14.76 28.64 -3.08
C LEU A 172 -15.00 27.71 -1.87
N SER A 173 -14.09 26.77 -1.63
CA SER A 173 -14.17 25.85 -0.49
C SER A 173 -14.13 26.64 0.84
N VAL A 174 -13.15 27.53 1.00
CA VAL A 174 -13.05 28.39 2.18
C VAL A 174 -14.30 29.26 2.37
N LYS A 175 -14.79 29.93 1.29
CA LYS A 175 -15.98 30.77 1.33
C LYS A 175 -17.23 30.00 1.78
N ARG A 176 -17.37 28.75 1.33
CA ARG A 176 -18.52 27.91 1.71
C ARG A 176 -18.47 27.50 3.17
N ILE A 177 -17.32 26.99 3.65
CA ILE A 177 -17.17 26.60 5.05
C ILE A 177 -17.34 27.78 5.98
N ARG A 178 -16.82 28.98 5.63
CA ARG A 178 -17.02 30.23 6.40
C ARG A 178 -18.50 30.64 6.55
N LYS A 179 -19.35 30.35 5.58
CA LYS A 179 -20.78 30.67 5.64
C LYS A 179 -21.55 29.77 6.60
N ILE A 180 -21.00 28.63 6.95
CA ILE A 180 -21.64 27.64 7.83
C ILE A 180 -21.23 28.00 9.26
N LYS A 181 -22.13 28.65 10.00
CA LYS A 181 -21.85 29.14 11.37
C LYS A 181 -21.45 27.99 12.33
N GLY A 182 -22.00 26.81 12.13
CA GLY A 182 -21.71 25.62 12.91
C GLY A 182 -20.26 25.15 12.87
N TYR A 183 -19.44 25.54 11.87
CA TYR A 183 -18.01 25.19 11.85
C TYR A 183 -17.14 26.04 12.78
N LYS A 184 -17.53 27.30 13.08
CA LYS A 184 -16.70 28.21 13.89
C LYS A 184 -16.23 27.60 15.21
N PRO A 185 -17.11 26.97 16.03
CA PRO A 185 -16.66 26.37 17.29
C PRO A 185 -15.60 25.27 17.13
N TYR A 186 -15.70 24.50 16.02
CA TYR A 186 -14.71 23.45 15.73
C TYR A 186 -13.35 24.03 15.37
N PHE A 187 -13.31 25.12 14.56
CA PHE A 187 -12.04 25.79 14.25
C PHE A 187 -11.42 26.44 15.49
N VAL A 188 -12.22 27.06 16.36
CA VAL A 188 -11.73 27.60 17.66
C VAL A 188 -11.09 26.51 18.50
N LYS A 189 -11.74 25.36 18.67
CA LYS A 189 -11.20 24.23 19.44
C LYS A 189 -9.92 23.67 18.80
N ALA A 190 -9.91 23.50 17.47
CA ALA A 190 -8.81 22.88 16.76
C ALA A 190 -7.57 23.77 16.60
N PHE A 191 -7.76 25.11 16.49
CA PHE A 191 -6.69 26.06 16.14
C PHE A 191 -6.58 27.28 17.06
N GLY A 192 -7.44 27.41 18.05
CA GLY A 192 -7.41 28.51 19.02
C GLY A 192 -8.17 29.78 18.61
N ASP A 193 -8.59 29.91 17.34
CA ASP A 193 -9.39 31.02 16.82
C ASP A 193 -10.34 30.57 15.70
N ASP A 194 -11.26 31.42 15.28
CA ASP A 194 -12.31 31.11 14.29
C ASP A 194 -11.88 31.37 12.83
N LYS A 195 -10.60 31.61 12.56
CA LYS A 195 -10.11 31.81 11.19
C LYS A 195 -10.19 30.51 10.38
N ILE A 196 -10.90 30.57 9.28
CA ILE A 196 -11.03 29.43 8.33
C ILE A 196 -10.17 29.75 7.11
N THR A 197 -9.13 28.96 6.88
CA THR A 197 -8.23 29.04 5.75
C THR A 197 -8.12 27.68 5.08
N ILE A 198 -7.60 27.63 3.84
CA ILE A 198 -7.43 26.36 3.13
C ILE A 198 -6.40 25.46 3.83
N GLU A 199 -5.34 26.04 4.38
CA GLU A 199 -4.30 25.33 5.10
C GLU A 199 -4.90 24.62 6.34
N ARG A 200 -5.75 25.32 7.12
CA ARG A 200 -6.42 24.72 8.28
C ARG A 200 -7.42 23.64 7.90
N ILE A 201 -8.11 23.79 6.78
CA ILE A 201 -9.01 22.77 6.22
C ILE A 201 -8.19 21.52 5.88
N THR A 202 -7.11 21.65 5.12
CA THR A 202 -6.28 20.51 4.72
C THR A 202 -5.51 19.91 5.90
N GLN A 203 -5.04 20.71 6.87
CA GLN A 203 -4.44 20.21 8.10
C GLN A 203 -5.41 19.35 8.93
N ALA A 204 -6.65 19.80 9.06
CA ALA A 204 -7.66 19.04 9.79
C ALA A 204 -8.00 17.72 9.07
N ILE A 205 -8.22 17.75 7.74
CA ILE A 205 -8.46 16.55 6.92
C ILE A 205 -7.29 15.57 7.06
N ALA A 206 -6.05 16.02 6.87
CA ALA A 206 -4.85 15.21 6.99
C ALA A 206 -4.67 14.62 8.41
N THR A 207 -5.05 15.38 9.46
CA THR A 207 -5.04 14.87 10.85
C THR A 207 -6.03 13.72 11.00
N TYR A 208 -7.23 13.83 10.44
CA TYR A 208 -8.22 12.76 10.44
C TYR A 208 -7.73 11.54 9.65
N GLU A 209 -7.21 11.72 8.42
CA GLU A 209 -6.71 10.64 7.59
C GLU A 209 -5.57 9.85 8.27
N ARG A 210 -4.66 10.51 9.00
CA ARG A 210 -3.63 9.85 9.81
C ARG A 210 -4.22 8.96 10.92
N THR A 211 -5.45 9.17 11.34
CA THR A 211 -6.12 8.30 12.33
C THR A 211 -6.80 7.08 11.69
N ILE A 212 -6.86 7.01 10.36
CA ILE A 212 -7.42 5.87 9.62
C ILE A 212 -6.33 4.80 9.49
N VAL A 213 -6.19 4.00 10.53
CA VAL A 213 -5.15 2.96 10.64
C VAL A 213 -5.81 1.58 10.70
N SER A 214 -5.19 0.61 10.02
CA SER A 214 -5.60 -0.79 10.08
C SER A 214 -5.61 -1.31 11.52
N GLY A 215 -6.60 -2.09 11.86
CA GLY A 215 -6.59 -2.90 13.09
C GLY A 215 -5.53 -4.00 13.03
N LYS A 216 -5.38 -4.75 14.13
CA LYS A 216 -4.50 -5.93 14.15
C LYS A 216 -5.03 -6.99 13.19
N SER A 217 -4.27 -7.28 12.14
CA SER A 217 -4.55 -8.32 11.16
C SER A 217 -4.29 -9.73 11.73
N LYS A 218 -4.62 -10.76 10.95
CA LYS A 218 -4.25 -12.14 11.30
C LYS A 218 -2.74 -12.30 11.37
N PHE A 219 -1.99 -11.65 10.44
CA PHE A 219 -0.53 -11.59 10.44
C PHE A 219 0.02 -10.96 11.73
N ASP A 220 -0.48 -9.78 12.13
CA ASP A 220 0.00 -9.09 13.33
C ASP A 220 -0.17 -9.94 14.60
N ARG A 221 -1.29 -10.70 14.67
CA ARG A 221 -1.55 -11.62 15.79
C ARG A 221 -0.64 -12.84 15.75
N PHE A 222 -0.33 -13.36 14.56
CA PHE A 222 0.56 -14.49 14.40
C PHE A 222 1.99 -14.16 14.83
N ILE A 223 2.53 -13.02 14.41
CA ILE A 223 3.88 -12.60 14.80
C ILE A 223 3.98 -12.11 16.25
N SER A 224 2.86 -11.88 16.94
CA SER A 224 2.83 -11.56 18.38
C SER A 224 2.65 -12.81 19.26
N GLU A 225 3.31 -13.93 18.89
CA GLU A 225 3.40 -15.19 19.62
C GLU A 225 2.15 -16.10 19.58
N ASP A 226 1.13 -15.78 18.75
CA ASP A 226 -0.03 -16.67 18.56
C ASP A 226 0.23 -17.70 17.44
N LYS A 227 1.06 -18.70 17.72
CA LYS A 227 1.47 -19.75 16.75
C LYS A 227 0.33 -20.46 16.04
N LYS A 228 -0.84 -20.52 16.65
CA LYS A 228 -2.00 -21.24 16.12
C LYS A 228 -2.81 -20.41 15.12
N ARG A 229 -2.48 -19.14 14.98
CA ARG A 229 -3.27 -18.20 14.19
C ARG A 229 -3.19 -18.50 12.68
N PHE A 230 -2.03 -18.90 12.18
CA PHE A 230 -1.84 -19.25 10.77
C PHE A 230 -2.10 -20.74 10.52
N THR A 231 -2.66 -21.06 9.35
CA THR A 231 -2.63 -22.41 8.77
C THR A 231 -1.23 -22.72 8.25
N ASP A 232 -0.96 -23.98 7.91
CA ASP A 232 0.32 -24.37 7.29
C ASP A 232 0.52 -23.70 5.95
N GLU A 233 -0.54 -23.59 5.15
CA GLU A 233 -0.54 -22.87 3.87
C GLU A 233 -0.16 -21.39 4.03
N GLU A 234 -0.70 -20.69 5.03
CA GLU A 234 -0.38 -19.29 5.32
C GLU A 234 1.07 -19.12 5.80
N VAL A 235 1.61 -20.09 6.54
CA VAL A 235 3.04 -20.10 6.94
C VAL A 235 3.92 -20.27 5.72
N VAL A 236 3.60 -21.20 4.83
CA VAL A 236 4.31 -21.40 3.57
C VAL A 236 4.21 -20.15 2.69
N GLY A 237 3.03 -19.53 2.61
CA GLY A 237 2.83 -18.29 1.86
C GLY A 237 3.70 -17.14 2.38
N LEU A 238 3.81 -16.95 3.69
CA LEU A 238 4.72 -15.97 4.31
C LEU A 238 6.18 -16.28 3.96
N HIS A 239 6.59 -17.54 4.03
CA HIS A 239 7.94 -17.96 3.68
C HIS A 239 8.25 -17.67 2.21
N LEU A 240 7.36 -18.05 1.30
CA LEU A 240 7.50 -17.77 -0.13
C LEU A 240 7.57 -16.27 -0.44
N PHE A 241 6.74 -15.46 0.20
CA PHE A 241 6.75 -14.00 0.07
C PHE A 241 8.13 -13.40 0.36
N ARG A 242 8.82 -13.92 1.39
CA ARG A 242 10.15 -13.45 1.80
C ARG A 242 11.29 -14.07 1.00
N THR A 243 11.08 -15.26 0.42
CA THR A 243 12.13 -16.03 -0.26
C THR A 243 11.88 -16.17 -1.75
N LYS A 244 11.41 -17.32 -2.23
CA LYS A 244 11.30 -17.67 -3.65
C LYS A 244 10.51 -16.64 -4.48
N ALA A 245 9.39 -16.13 -3.95
CA ALA A 245 8.58 -15.14 -4.64
C ALA A 245 9.15 -13.72 -4.60
N ARG A 246 10.15 -13.44 -3.73
CA ARG A 246 10.89 -12.17 -3.64
C ARG A 246 10.03 -10.91 -3.51
N CYS A 247 8.76 -11.04 -3.10
CA CYS A 247 7.85 -9.92 -2.93
C CYS A 247 8.38 -8.90 -1.90
N ILE A 248 9.15 -9.39 -0.91
CA ILE A 248 9.81 -8.61 0.14
C ILE A 248 10.77 -7.54 -0.41
N ASN A 249 11.25 -7.66 -1.65
CA ASN A 249 12.17 -6.68 -2.24
C ASN A 249 11.53 -5.29 -2.44
N CYS A 250 10.22 -5.23 -2.68
CA CYS A 250 9.47 -3.99 -2.79
C CYS A 250 8.44 -3.84 -1.65
N HIS A 251 7.85 -4.95 -1.21
CA HIS A 251 6.84 -4.95 -0.15
C HIS A 251 7.44 -5.31 1.21
N ASN A 252 8.47 -4.58 1.60
CA ASN A 252 9.15 -4.66 2.90
C ASN A 252 8.57 -3.64 3.91
N THR A 253 9.24 -3.43 5.06
CA THR A 253 8.82 -2.59 6.18
C THR A 253 7.52 -3.05 6.86
N PRO A 254 7.18 -2.56 8.05
CA PRO A 254 5.87 -2.82 8.67
C PRO A 254 4.66 -2.38 7.84
N LEU A 255 4.85 -1.48 6.88
CA LEU A 255 3.82 -1.04 5.95
C LEU A 255 3.59 -2.02 4.79
N PHE A 256 4.49 -2.98 4.55
CA PHE A 256 4.51 -3.81 3.33
C PHE A 256 4.64 -2.95 2.06
N SER A 257 5.51 -1.96 2.12
CA SER A 257 5.86 -1.05 1.03
C SER A 257 7.22 -0.42 1.33
N ASP A 258 8.07 -0.31 0.32
CA ASP A 258 9.34 0.41 0.39
C ASP A 258 9.18 1.92 0.16
N ASN A 259 7.94 2.38 -0.11
CA ASN A 259 7.64 3.76 -0.50
C ASN A 259 8.39 4.26 -1.75
N GLN A 260 9.00 3.36 -2.54
CA GLN A 260 9.70 3.69 -3.77
C GLN A 260 8.78 3.61 -4.99
N PHE A 261 9.34 3.91 -6.16
CA PHE A 261 8.60 3.95 -7.43
C PHE A 261 9.19 2.93 -8.40
N HIS A 262 8.34 2.05 -8.91
CA HIS A 262 8.71 0.98 -9.81
C HIS A 262 7.86 0.99 -11.07
N ASN A 263 8.47 0.73 -12.21
CA ASN A 263 7.72 0.45 -13.43
C ASN A 263 7.43 -1.05 -13.54
N VAL A 264 6.19 -1.41 -13.35
CA VAL A 264 5.73 -2.81 -13.44
C VAL A 264 5.24 -3.20 -14.85
N GLY A 265 5.62 -2.45 -15.87
CA GLY A 265 5.28 -2.76 -17.26
C GLY A 265 3.84 -2.41 -17.68
N LEU A 266 3.10 -1.68 -16.85
CA LEU A 266 1.68 -1.36 -17.07
C LEU A 266 1.44 0.12 -17.46
N SER A 267 2.46 0.81 -17.98
CA SER A 267 2.34 2.21 -18.42
C SER A 267 1.52 2.40 -19.69
N TYR A 268 1.28 1.35 -20.46
CA TYR A 268 0.60 1.38 -21.77
C TYR A 268 1.20 2.43 -22.73
N TYR A 269 2.51 2.64 -22.68
CA TYR A 269 3.23 3.66 -23.43
C TYR A 269 2.90 3.65 -24.93
N GLY A 270 2.49 4.81 -25.46
CA GLY A 270 2.06 4.95 -26.85
C GLY A 270 0.79 4.18 -27.23
N ARG A 271 -0.07 3.84 -26.24
CA ARG A 271 -1.32 3.10 -26.43
C ARG A 271 -2.49 3.79 -25.72
N MET A 272 -3.70 3.29 -25.97
CA MET A 272 -4.85 3.63 -25.11
C MET A 272 -4.52 3.30 -23.64
N TYR A 273 -4.93 4.14 -22.72
CA TYR A 273 -4.64 4.07 -21.29
C TYR A 273 -3.18 4.40 -20.91
N GLU A 274 -2.42 5.08 -21.79
CA GLU A 274 -1.07 5.53 -21.44
C GLU A 274 -1.06 6.33 -20.14
N ASP A 275 -0.19 5.91 -19.22
CA ASP A 275 0.13 6.68 -18.04
C ASP A 275 1.64 6.65 -17.76
N LEU A 276 2.25 7.84 -17.84
CA LEU A 276 3.70 8.00 -17.67
C LEU A 276 4.13 8.00 -16.20
N GLY A 277 3.17 7.84 -15.26
CA GLY A 277 3.46 7.77 -13.83
C GLY A 277 4.22 8.99 -13.31
N LYS A 278 5.25 8.72 -12.51
CA LYS A 278 6.08 9.73 -11.85
C LYS A 278 6.79 10.68 -12.82
N TYR A 279 7.09 10.22 -14.04
CA TYR A 279 7.69 11.09 -15.08
C TYR A 279 6.92 12.37 -15.34
N LYS A 280 5.58 12.34 -15.19
CA LYS A 280 4.76 13.56 -15.38
C LYS A 280 5.22 14.75 -14.53
N HIS A 281 5.86 14.48 -13.39
CA HIS A 281 6.32 15.48 -12.43
C HIS A 281 7.84 15.57 -12.36
N SER A 282 8.54 14.45 -12.31
CA SER A 282 10.01 14.40 -12.17
C SER A 282 10.74 14.81 -13.43
N LYS A 283 10.17 14.55 -14.62
CA LYS A 283 10.79 14.68 -15.94
C LYS A 283 12.07 13.85 -16.13
N LYS A 284 12.32 12.88 -15.25
CA LYS A 284 13.45 11.97 -15.34
C LYS A 284 13.06 10.73 -16.15
N LYS A 285 13.88 10.35 -17.12
CA LYS A 285 13.62 9.21 -18.01
C LYS A 285 13.37 7.90 -17.24
N GLU A 286 14.13 7.65 -16.21
CA GLU A 286 14.02 6.47 -15.34
C GLU A 286 12.67 6.35 -14.63
N ASP A 287 11.94 7.45 -14.50
CA ASP A 287 10.62 7.48 -13.85
C ASP A 287 9.45 7.22 -14.82
N VAL A 288 9.72 6.99 -16.12
CA VAL A 288 8.63 6.74 -17.10
C VAL A 288 7.90 5.44 -16.77
N GLY A 289 6.59 5.57 -16.51
CA GLY A 289 5.73 4.43 -16.17
C GLY A 289 5.91 3.90 -14.75
N SER A 290 6.66 4.64 -13.90
CA SER A 290 6.86 4.25 -12.50
C SER A 290 5.74 4.77 -11.61
N PHE A 291 5.29 3.90 -10.69
CA PHE A 291 4.27 4.17 -9.70
C PHE A 291 4.76 3.75 -8.32
N ARG A 292 4.27 4.44 -7.29
CA ARG A 292 4.63 4.14 -5.91
C ARG A 292 4.14 2.75 -5.52
N THR A 293 5.00 1.99 -4.82
CA THR A 293 4.63 0.71 -4.22
C THR A 293 3.50 0.92 -3.20
N PRO A 294 2.29 0.37 -3.43
CA PRO A 294 1.23 0.46 -2.45
C PRO A 294 1.48 -0.50 -1.28
N SER A 295 0.93 -0.17 -0.11
CA SER A 295 0.89 -1.11 1.01
C SER A 295 0.09 -2.36 0.66
N LEU A 296 0.53 -3.53 1.14
CA LEU A 296 -0.27 -4.74 1.07
C LEU A 296 -1.15 -4.95 2.31
N ARG A 297 -1.06 -4.07 3.32
CA ARG A 297 -2.04 -4.11 4.41
C ARG A 297 -3.43 -3.83 3.87
N GLU A 298 -4.40 -4.63 4.30
CA GLU A 298 -5.81 -4.62 3.84
C GLU A 298 -5.99 -5.01 2.36
N VAL A 299 -4.96 -5.55 1.69
CA VAL A 299 -4.97 -5.80 0.25
C VAL A 299 -6.16 -6.66 -0.21
N ALA A 300 -6.62 -7.62 0.59
CA ALA A 300 -7.78 -8.45 0.24
C ALA A 300 -9.12 -7.68 0.17
N ARG A 301 -9.14 -6.41 0.60
CA ARG A 301 -10.35 -5.57 0.68
C ARG A 301 -10.31 -4.36 -0.25
N THR A 302 -9.20 -4.16 -0.96
CA THR A 302 -8.94 -2.95 -1.75
C THR A 302 -8.89 -3.21 -3.25
N ALA A 303 -9.53 -4.29 -3.71
CA ALA A 303 -9.73 -4.55 -5.13
C ALA A 303 -10.61 -3.43 -5.77
N PRO A 304 -10.45 -3.16 -7.09
CA PRO A 304 -9.47 -3.74 -8.01
C PRO A 304 -8.07 -3.14 -7.87
N TYR A 305 -7.07 -3.83 -8.40
CA TYR A 305 -5.66 -3.53 -8.16
C TYR A 305 -4.99 -2.80 -9.33
N MET A 306 -3.76 -2.34 -9.10
CA MET A 306 -2.90 -1.51 -9.95
C MET A 306 -3.43 -0.07 -10.09
N HIS A 307 -2.58 0.81 -10.61
CA HIS A 307 -2.91 2.23 -10.76
C HIS A 307 -4.10 2.49 -11.69
N ASN A 308 -4.39 1.58 -12.59
CA ASN A 308 -5.51 1.64 -13.54
C ASN A 308 -6.74 0.81 -13.11
N GLY A 309 -6.65 0.05 -12.01
CA GLY A 309 -7.72 -0.79 -11.51
C GLY A 309 -8.14 -1.93 -12.45
N PHE A 310 -7.22 -2.44 -13.31
CA PHE A 310 -7.58 -3.46 -14.29
C PHE A 310 -7.46 -4.89 -13.78
N MET A 311 -6.89 -5.09 -12.59
CA MET A 311 -6.74 -6.42 -12.00
C MET A 311 -7.80 -6.64 -10.93
N PRO A 312 -8.76 -7.54 -11.14
CA PRO A 312 -9.93 -7.68 -10.26
C PRO A 312 -9.64 -8.45 -8.96
N ASP A 313 -8.64 -9.34 -8.96
CA ASP A 313 -8.39 -10.28 -7.86
C ASP A 313 -6.89 -10.52 -7.61
N LEU A 314 -6.58 -11.08 -6.43
CA LEU A 314 -5.21 -11.37 -6.01
C LEU A 314 -4.59 -12.52 -6.79
N GLU A 315 -5.39 -13.47 -7.19
CA GLU A 315 -4.97 -14.64 -7.95
C GLU A 315 -4.35 -14.20 -9.29
N GLY A 316 -5.02 -13.30 -10.00
CA GLY A 316 -4.52 -12.72 -11.25
C GLY A 316 -3.27 -11.87 -11.06
N ILE A 317 -3.19 -11.10 -9.97
CA ILE A 317 -1.97 -10.35 -9.63
C ILE A 317 -0.78 -11.27 -9.38
N VAL A 318 -0.96 -12.32 -8.56
CA VAL A 318 0.11 -13.28 -8.27
C VAL A 318 0.55 -14.01 -9.55
N GLU A 319 -0.39 -14.32 -10.45
CA GLU A 319 -0.04 -14.90 -11.74
C GLU A 319 0.77 -13.93 -12.62
N MET A 320 0.40 -12.67 -12.69
CA MET A 320 1.17 -11.64 -13.42
C MET A 320 2.60 -11.51 -12.88
N TYR A 321 2.78 -11.49 -11.56
CA TYR A 321 4.12 -11.50 -10.95
C TYR A 321 4.85 -12.82 -11.20
N ASN A 322 4.14 -13.96 -11.22
CA ASN A 322 4.74 -15.27 -11.48
C ASN A 322 5.38 -15.35 -12.85
N ILE A 323 4.80 -14.73 -13.88
CA ILE A 323 5.38 -14.65 -15.22
C ILE A 323 6.38 -13.49 -15.40
N GLY A 324 6.64 -12.71 -14.36
CA GLY A 324 7.64 -11.63 -14.36
C GLY A 324 7.09 -10.26 -14.75
N MET A 325 5.77 -10.07 -14.81
CA MET A 325 5.11 -8.85 -15.28
C MET A 325 5.40 -8.55 -16.77
N PRO A 326 4.67 -7.63 -17.42
CA PRO A 326 4.93 -7.28 -18.83
C PRO A 326 6.28 -6.59 -19.03
N HIS A 327 7.02 -7.03 -20.04
CA HIS A 327 8.23 -6.37 -20.53
C HIS A 327 7.96 -5.86 -21.97
N PRO A 328 7.32 -4.69 -22.13
CA PRO A 328 6.99 -4.18 -23.45
C PRO A 328 8.25 -3.86 -24.24
N GLU A 329 8.24 -4.25 -25.53
CA GLU A 329 9.29 -3.91 -26.47
C GLU A 329 8.87 -2.73 -27.37
N PRO A 330 9.83 -1.86 -27.79
CA PRO A 330 9.52 -0.74 -28.66
C PRO A 330 9.16 -1.26 -30.08
N ARG A 331 8.11 -0.72 -30.66
CA ARG A 331 7.77 -0.92 -32.08
C ARG A 331 8.81 -0.23 -32.96
N GLU A 332 8.85 -0.52 -34.27
CA GLU A 332 9.82 0.08 -35.21
C GLU A 332 9.88 1.62 -35.11
N ASN A 333 8.73 2.28 -35.03
CA ASN A 333 8.63 3.74 -34.91
C ASN A 333 9.01 4.28 -33.50
N GLN A 334 9.16 3.39 -32.51
CA GLN A 334 9.53 3.73 -31.14
C GLN A 334 10.99 3.39 -30.81
N LYS A 335 11.73 2.69 -31.69
CA LYS A 335 13.12 2.26 -31.40
C LYS A 335 14.08 3.42 -31.13
N LYS A 336 13.79 4.62 -31.64
CA LYS A 336 14.58 5.84 -31.39
C LYS A 336 14.00 6.69 -30.25
N ASP A 337 12.90 6.27 -29.65
CA ASP A 337 12.27 7.01 -28.57
C ASP A 337 13.03 6.81 -27.27
N THR A 338 13.70 7.85 -26.82
CA THR A 338 14.51 7.84 -25.60
C THR A 338 13.67 7.72 -24.33
N LEU A 339 12.37 7.94 -24.41
CA LEU A 339 11.45 7.84 -23.28
C LEU A 339 10.75 6.46 -23.20
N PHE A 340 11.02 5.54 -24.13
CA PHE A 340 10.41 4.22 -24.07
C PHE A 340 10.73 3.56 -22.72
N PRO A 341 9.70 3.14 -21.93
CA PRO A 341 9.88 2.69 -20.55
C PRO A 341 10.50 1.29 -20.50
N THR A 342 11.30 1.06 -19.48
CA THR A 342 11.85 -0.27 -19.14
C THR A 342 11.19 -0.76 -17.86
N THR A 343 10.68 -2.00 -17.88
CA THR A 343 10.16 -2.68 -16.68
C THR A 343 11.29 -2.88 -15.67
N ASP A 344 10.97 -2.71 -14.38
CA ASP A 344 11.95 -2.84 -13.30
C ASP A 344 12.62 -4.22 -13.34
N ARG A 345 13.97 -4.25 -13.25
CA ARG A 345 14.78 -5.47 -13.30
C ARG A 345 14.50 -6.47 -12.18
N LEU A 346 13.88 -6.03 -11.07
CA LEU A 346 13.45 -6.91 -9.98
C LEU A 346 12.31 -7.85 -10.38
N LEU A 347 11.59 -7.51 -11.45
CA LEU A 347 10.45 -8.26 -11.96
C LEU A 347 10.91 -9.34 -12.94
N GLN A 348 11.15 -10.51 -12.40
CA GLN A 348 11.60 -11.69 -13.14
C GLN A 348 10.63 -12.85 -12.90
N PRO A 349 10.48 -13.80 -13.83
CA PRO A 349 9.68 -15.00 -13.63
C PRO A 349 10.02 -15.70 -12.31
N LEU A 350 9.00 -16.04 -11.52
CA LEU A 350 9.16 -16.63 -10.19
C LEU A 350 9.14 -18.17 -10.25
N ASN A 351 8.54 -18.72 -11.30
CA ASN A 351 8.38 -20.18 -11.51
C ASN A 351 7.71 -20.87 -10.30
N LEU A 352 6.65 -20.27 -9.80
CA LEU A 352 5.87 -20.81 -8.71
C LEU A 352 4.90 -21.89 -9.22
N SER A 353 4.79 -22.98 -8.48
CA SER A 353 3.77 -23.97 -8.69
C SER A 353 2.37 -23.44 -8.36
N ARG A 354 1.33 -24.15 -8.74
CA ARG A 354 -0.05 -23.78 -8.41
C ARG A 354 -0.25 -23.65 -6.88
N LYS A 355 0.21 -24.63 -6.10
CA LYS A 355 0.11 -24.62 -4.63
C LYS A 355 0.86 -23.46 -4.00
N GLU A 356 2.03 -23.09 -4.53
CA GLU A 356 2.81 -21.96 -4.03
C GLU A 356 2.08 -20.63 -4.28
N LYS A 357 1.42 -20.48 -5.42
CA LYS A 357 0.58 -19.29 -5.72
C LYS A 357 -0.64 -19.22 -4.78
N GLU A 358 -1.32 -20.34 -4.56
CA GLU A 358 -2.44 -20.45 -3.62
C GLU A 358 -2.00 -20.06 -2.19
N ALA A 359 -0.84 -20.54 -1.73
CA ALA A 359 -0.28 -20.18 -0.42
C ALA A 359 0.08 -18.70 -0.31
N LEU A 360 0.65 -18.11 -1.36
CA LEU A 360 0.91 -16.66 -1.39
C LEU A 360 -0.39 -15.86 -1.25
N VAL A 361 -1.43 -16.22 -1.98
CA VAL A 361 -2.75 -15.57 -1.88
C VAL A 361 -3.33 -15.75 -0.48
N ALA A 362 -3.22 -16.96 0.09
CA ALA A 362 -3.64 -17.23 1.47
C ALA A 362 -2.90 -16.31 2.46
N PHE A 363 -1.59 -16.15 2.33
CA PHE A 363 -0.82 -15.21 3.15
C PHE A 363 -1.27 -13.76 2.95
N LEU A 364 -1.41 -13.27 1.71
CA LEU A 364 -1.86 -11.90 1.43
C LEU A 364 -3.20 -11.59 2.08
N LYS A 365 -4.12 -12.56 2.13
CA LYS A 365 -5.42 -12.42 2.80
C LYS A 365 -5.27 -12.24 4.32
N THR A 366 -4.17 -12.74 4.94
CA THR A 366 -3.91 -12.55 6.38
C THR A 366 -3.53 -11.12 6.76
N LEU A 367 -3.17 -10.27 5.80
CA LEU A 367 -2.77 -8.88 6.03
C LEU A 367 -3.97 -7.93 6.26
N SER A 368 -5.20 -8.46 6.19
CA SER A 368 -6.41 -7.69 6.43
C SER A 368 -6.91 -7.85 7.87
N SER A 369 -7.29 -6.73 8.46
CA SER A 369 -7.93 -6.67 9.77
C SER A 369 -9.45 -6.89 9.67
N PRO A 370 -10.15 -7.13 10.79
CA PRO A 370 -11.61 -7.10 10.79
C PRO A 370 -12.13 -5.77 10.24
N ALA A 371 -13.21 -5.85 9.45
CA ALA A 371 -13.80 -4.67 8.84
C ALA A 371 -14.23 -3.64 9.91
N TYR A 372 -13.87 -2.40 9.71
CA TYR A 372 -14.32 -1.27 10.50
C TYR A 372 -15.16 -0.36 9.61
N HIS A 373 -16.32 0.04 10.11
CA HIS A 373 -17.21 0.94 9.40
C HIS A 373 -17.25 2.29 10.11
N GLU A 374 -16.77 3.31 9.41
CA GLU A 374 -16.87 4.68 9.89
C GLU A 374 -18.29 5.20 9.62
N ARG A 375 -18.93 5.73 10.65
CA ARG A 375 -20.23 6.38 10.49
C ARG A 375 -20.08 7.79 9.98
N MET A 376 -20.89 8.15 8.97
CA MET A 376 -20.99 9.53 8.53
C MET A 376 -21.42 10.42 9.72
N PRO A 377 -20.68 11.50 10.03
CA PRO A 377 -21.03 12.40 11.11
C PRO A 377 -22.23 13.29 10.73
N GLU A 378 -22.94 13.79 11.71
CA GLU A 378 -23.85 14.92 11.52
C GLU A 378 -23.04 16.17 11.18
N LEU A 379 -23.36 16.79 10.03
CA LEU A 379 -22.61 17.92 9.52
C LEU A 379 -23.11 19.23 10.12
N PRO A 380 -22.20 20.16 10.48
CA PRO A 380 -22.56 21.50 10.97
C PRO A 380 -23.44 22.28 10.00
N GLN A 381 -24.40 23.06 10.53
CA GLN A 381 -25.33 23.91 9.78
C GLN A 381 -25.00 25.39 9.97
#